data_e3956f58368ac666bb3605a3053bb24e
#
_entry.id   e3956f58368ac666bb3605a3053bb24e
#
_cell.length_a   1.000
_cell.length_b   1.000
_cell.length_c   1.000
_cell.angle_alpha   90.00
_cell.angle_beta   90.00
_cell.angle_gamma   90.00
#
_symmetry.space_group_name_H-M   'P 1'
#
loop_
_entity.id
_entity.type
_entity.pdbx_description
1 polymer ?
#
loop_
_entity_poly.entity_id
_entity_poly.type
_entity_poly.pdbx_seq_one_letter_code
_entity_poly.pdbx_strand_id
1 'polypeptide(L)'
;DYLVKKSFVEIIRDIHDATRVGIMMIGEEALPTKLKEWERFHNRILIATPAMPASFEDACALRDHYCRRVDVADDLVMHIRDACKGVTRRIYVNLERVQRLAAEEGEEAVDLNWWGNRPVTTGDVPVRRREAV
;
A
#
# COMPACT_ATOMS: atom_id res chain seq x y z
N ASP A 1 5.35 11.87 -11.68
CA ASP A 1 6.45 12.63 -12.30
C ASP A 1 6.11 14.03 -12.80
N TYR A 2 4.84 14.42 -12.94
CA TYR A 2 4.45 15.77 -13.34
C TYR A 2 4.79 16.83 -12.29
N LEU A 3 4.79 16.49 -11.01
CA LEU A 3 5.07 17.39 -9.88
C LEU A 3 6.53 17.85 -9.79
N VAL A 4 7.44 17.22 -10.53
CA VAL A 4 8.88 17.54 -10.47
C VAL A 4 9.33 18.47 -11.58
N LYS A 5 8.41 18.97 -12.42
CA LYS A 5 8.74 20.05 -13.36
C LYS A 5 8.91 21.35 -12.59
N LYS A 6 9.98 22.10 -12.88
CA LYS A 6 10.34 23.37 -12.24
C LYS A 6 9.14 24.30 -12.03
N SER A 7 8.31 24.44 -13.05
CA SER A 7 7.11 25.29 -13.01
C SER A 7 6.08 24.86 -11.96
N PHE A 8 5.92 23.56 -11.71
CA PHE A 8 4.92 23.07 -10.77
C PHE A 8 5.35 23.24 -9.31
N VAL A 9 6.61 22.97 -9.02
CA VAL A 9 7.20 23.19 -7.69
C VAL A 9 7.18 24.67 -7.33
N GLU A 10 7.45 25.56 -8.30
CA GLU A 10 7.37 27.01 -8.10
C GLU A 10 5.93 27.49 -7.86
N ILE A 11 4.95 26.96 -8.59
CA ILE A 11 3.53 27.28 -8.36
C ILE A 11 3.09 26.89 -6.95
N ILE A 12 3.43 25.69 -6.48
CA ILE A 12 3.08 25.25 -5.13
C ILE A 12 3.72 26.17 -4.08
N ARG A 13 4.99 26.54 -4.26
CA ARG A 13 5.68 27.48 -3.39
C ARG A 13 4.97 28.85 -3.38
N ASP A 14 4.61 29.38 -4.55
CA ASP A 14 3.99 30.69 -4.68
C ASP A 14 2.59 30.70 -4.03
N ILE A 15 1.82 29.61 -4.16
CA ILE A 15 0.56 29.43 -3.45
C ILE A 15 0.79 29.48 -1.93
N HIS A 16 1.75 28.71 -1.44
CA HIS A 16 2.08 28.72 -0.01
C HIS A 16 2.51 30.11 0.47
N ASP A 17 3.41 30.76 -0.26
CA ASP A 17 3.94 32.08 0.12
C ASP A 17 2.85 33.16 0.11
N ALA A 18 1.91 33.09 -0.82
CA ALA A 18 0.80 34.04 -0.94
C ALA A 18 -0.32 33.82 0.09
N THR A 19 -0.63 32.56 0.41
CA THR A 19 -1.83 32.20 1.20
C THR A 19 -1.52 31.71 2.60
N ARG A 20 -0.28 31.29 2.87
CA ARG A 20 0.15 30.61 4.10
C ARG A 20 -0.63 29.34 4.43
N VAL A 21 -1.29 28.76 3.46
CA VAL A 21 -2.02 27.49 3.63
C VAL A 21 -1.04 26.32 3.84
N GLY A 22 -1.39 25.41 4.72
CA GLY A 22 -0.62 24.16 4.89
C GLY A 22 -0.74 23.28 3.63
N ILE A 23 0.39 22.79 3.11
CA ILE A 23 0.43 21.92 1.93
C ILE A 23 1.03 20.60 2.34
N MET A 24 0.32 19.49 2.06
CA MET A 24 0.82 18.14 2.19
C MET A 24 1.12 17.58 0.81
N MET A 25 2.36 17.12 0.60
CA MET A 25 2.77 16.43 -0.62
C MET A 25 2.91 14.94 -0.35
N ILE A 26 2.26 14.13 -1.17
CA ILE A 26 2.33 12.66 -1.10
C ILE A 26 2.93 12.17 -2.41
N GLY A 27 3.93 11.31 -2.33
CA GLY A 27 4.60 10.77 -3.51
C GLY A 27 5.44 9.54 -3.20
N GLU A 28 6.17 9.09 -4.20
CA GLU A 28 7.06 7.94 -4.12
C GLU A 28 8.28 8.22 -3.22
N GLU A 29 9.01 7.18 -2.83
CA GLU A 29 10.21 7.26 -1.98
C GLU A 29 11.27 8.25 -2.48
N ALA A 30 11.39 8.40 -3.80
CA ALA A 30 12.33 9.33 -4.41
C ALA A 30 11.89 10.81 -4.33
N LEU A 31 10.65 11.11 -3.92
CA LEU A 31 10.12 12.48 -3.91
C LEU A 31 10.99 13.44 -3.07
N PRO A 32 11.38 13.12 -1.82
CA PRO A 32 12.21 14.03 -1.03
C PRO A 32 13.56 14.33 -1.69
N THR A 33 14.17 13.32 -2.33
CA THR A 33 15.45 13.48 -3.04
C THR A 33 15.30 14.37 -4.27
N LYS A 34 14.24 14.20 -5.04
CA LYS A 34 13.93 15.04 -6.19
C LYS A 34 13.67 16.50 -5.78
N LEU A 35 13.01 16.72 -4.65
CA LEU A 35 12.71 18.06 -4.15
C LEU A 35 13.93 18.81 -3.63
N LYS A 36 15.02 18.11 -3.27
CA LYS A 36 16.30 18.75 -2.89
C LYS A 36 16.94 19.55 -4.03
N GLU A 37 16.66 19.21 -5.27
CA GLU A 37 17.14 19.97 -6.45
C GLU A 37 16.55 21.40 -6.48
N TRP A 38 15.49 21.65 -5.74
CA TRP A 38 14.79 22.93 -5.65
C TRP A 38 15.03 23.58 -4.28
N GLU A 39 16.21 24.13 -4.06
CA GLU A 39 16.64 24.67 -2.77
C GLU A 39 15.59 25.60 -2.13
N ARG A 40 15.04 26.53 -2.91
CA ARG A 40 14.03 27.48 -2.42
C ARG A 40 12.74 26.81 -1.94
N PHE A 41 12.35 25.70 -2.55
CA PHE A 41 11.21 24.92 -2.15
C PHE A 41 11.58 24.02 -0.94
N HIS A 42 12.72 23.34 -1.02
CA HIS A 42 13.21 22.45 0.02
C HIS A 42 13.31 23.15 1.39
N ASN A 43 13.73 24.41 1.42
CA ASN A 43 13.84 25.21 2.64
C ASN A 43 12.48 25.57 3.28
N ARG A 44 11.35 25.25 2.64
CA ARG A 44 9.98 25.42 3.17
C ARG A 44 9.35 24.12 3.65
N ILE A 45 10.03 23.01 3.45
CA ILE A 45 9.54 21.71 3.95
C ILE A 45 9.74 21.67 5.47
N LEU A 46 8.63 21.60 6.18
CA LEU A 46 8.64 21.53 7.64
C LEU A 46 9.04 20.12 8.11
N ILE A 47 8.47 19.09 7.48
CA ILE A 47 8.69 17.69 7.85
C ILE A 47 8.56 16.80 6.62
N ALA A 48 9.37 15.74 6.57
CA ALA A 48 9.24 14.67 5.61
C ALA A 48 9.12 13.34 6.38
N THR A 49 8.02 12.65 6.21
CA THR A 49 7.73 11.38 6.90
C THR A 49 7.69 10.25 5.89
N PRO A 50 8.53 9.22 6.01
CA PRO A 50 8.46 8.05 5.16
C PRO A 50 7.20 7.25 5.52
N ALA A 51 6.48 6.79 4.50
CA ALA A 51 5.40 5.81 4.67
C ALA A 51 6.04 4.45 5.00
N MET A 52 5.66 3.88 6.14
CA MET A 52 6.10 2.56 6.56
C MET A 52 5.22 1.47 5.93
N PRO A 53 5.77 0.25 5.69
CA PRO A 53 4.95 -0.90 5.35
C PRO A 53 3.87 -1.12 6.41
N ALA A 54 2.68 -1.54 5.98
CA ALA A 54 1.57 -1.84 6.89
C ALA A 54 1.98 -2.86 7.95
N SER A 55 1.70 -2.54 9.21
CA SER A 55 1.87 -3.45 10.34
C SER A 55 0.83 -4.57 10.31
N PHE A 56 0.90 -5.50 11.26
CA PHE A 56 -0.15 -6.51 11.43
C PHE A 56 -1.47 -5.84 11.88
N GLU A 57 -1.41 -4.89 12.78
CA GLU A 57 -2.56 -4.13 13.25
C GLU A 57 -3.23 -3.35 12.12
N ASP A 58 -2.45 -2.75 11.21
CA ASP A 58 -2.98 -2.10 10.01
C ASP A 58 -3.69 -3.09 9.09
N ALA A 59 -3.14 -4.30 8.91
CA ALA A 59 -3.74 -5.35 8.11
C ALA A 59 -5.06 -5.87 8.74
N CYS A 60 -5.13 -5.99 10.07
CA CYS A 60 -6.36 -6.30 10.79
C CYS A 60 -7.39 -5.18 10.62
N ALA A 61 -7.00 -3.93 10.72
CA ALA A 61 -7.89 -2.80 10.48
C ALA A 61 -8.46 -2.80 9.04
N LEU A 62 -7.64 -3.17 8.04
CA LEU A 62 -8.11 -3.36 6.66
C LEU A 62 -9.12 -4.50 6.58
N ARG A 63 -8.83 -5.67 7.20
CA ARG A 63 -9.78 -6.77 7.27
C ARG A 63 -11.11 -6.33 7.85
N ASP A 64 -11.09 -5.71 9.02
CA ASP A 64 -12.30 -5.30 9.75
C ASP A 64 -13.13 -4.26 8.97
N HIS A 65 -12.46 -3.44 8.17
CA HIS A 65 -13.14 -2.47 7.32
C HIS A 65 -13.75 -3.08 6.06
N TYR A 66 -13.04 -3.98 5.40
CA TYR A 66 -13.41 -4.51 4.09
C TYR A 66 -14.07 -5.89 4.14
N CYS A 67 -13.65 -6.79 5.05
CA CYS A 67 -14.19 -8.16 5.14
C CYS A 67 -15.41 -8.24 6.05
N ARG A 68 -16.53 -7.66 5.60
CA ARG A 68 -17.77 -7.60 6.41
C ARG A 68 -18.68 -8.81 6.25
N ARG A 69 -18.42 -9.70 5.31
CA ARG A 69 -19.28 -10.83 4.95
C ARG A 69 -18.69 -12.18 5.37
N VAL A 70 -17.44 -12.19 5.76
CA VAL A 70 -16.70 -13.40 6.15
C VAL A 70 -15.81 -13.04 7.33
N ASP A 71 -15.76 -13.92 8.32
CA ASP A 71 -14.78 -13.80 9.41
C ASP A 71 -13.43 -14.37 8.95
N VAL A 72 -12.41 -13.51 8.90
CA VAL A 72 -11.06 -13.88 8.45
C VAL A 72 -10.14 -13.92 9.66
N ALA A 73 -9.64 -15.11 9.97
CA ALA A 73 -8.77 -15.33 11.13
C ALA A 73 -7.44 -14.57 11.02
N ASP A 74 -6.88 -14.22 12.17
CA ASP A 74 -5.65 -13.43 12.29
C ASP A 74 -4.44 -14.11 11.63
N ASP A 75 -4.36 -15.44 11.65
CA ASP A 75 -3.28 -16.22 11.03
C ASP A 75 -3.26 -16.05 9.50
N LEU A 76 -4.44 -16.03 8.87
CA LEU A 76 -4.55 -15.77 7.43
C LEU A 76 -4.22 -14.32 7.09
N VAL A 77 -4.66 -13.36 7.92
CA VAL A 77 -4.30 -11.93 7.75
C VAL A 77 -2.79 -11.73 7.84
N MET A 78 -2.14 -12.35 8.83
CA MET A 78 -0.69 -12.29 9.01
C MET A 78 0.04 -12.88 7.81
N HIS A 79 -0.39 -14.06 7.34
CA HIS A 79 0.18 -14.71 6.16
C HIS A 79 0.09 -13.81 4.91
N ILE A 80 -1.06 -13.19 4.66
CA ILE A 80 -1.26 -12.27 3.53
C ILE A 80 -0.36 -11.04 3.67
N ARG A 81 -0.33 -10.42 4.86
CA ARG A 81 0.49 -9.24 5.14
C ARG A 81 1.97 -9.51 4.88
N ASP A 82 2.49 -10.65 5.35
CA ASP A 82 3.90 -11.01 5.21
C ASP A 82 4.27 -11.35 3.76
N ALA A 83 3.43 -12.10 3.07
CA ALA A 83 3.60 -12.37 1.64
C ALA A 83 3.58 -11.08 0.80
N CYS A 84 2.74 -10.10 1.18
CA CYS A 84 2.66 -8.79 0.54
C CYS A 84 3.73 -7.80 1.01
N LYS A 85 4.61 -8.17 1.96
CA LYS A 85 5.64 -7.30 2.55
C LYS A 85 5.07 -5.96 3.08
N GLY A 86 3.86 -5.99 3.62
CA GLY A 86 3.19 -4.81 4.14
C GLY A 86 2.72 -3.81 3.08
N VAL A 87 2.66 -4.18 1.80
CA VAL A 87 2.13 -3.30 0.75
C VAL A 87 0.60 -3.27 0.84
N THR A 88 0.04 -2.20 1.38
CA THR A 88 -1.39 -2.02 1.70
C THR A 88 -2.32 -2.40 0.54
N ARG A 89 -2.04 -1.95 -0.69
CA ARG A 89 -2.85 -2.29 -1.87
C ARG A 89 -2.88 -3.80 -2.14
N ARG A 90 -1.75 -4.49 -1.96
CA ARG A 90 -1.66 -5.93 -2.18
C ARG A 90 -2.42 -6.71 -1.10
N ILE A 91 -2.34 -6.25 0.16
CA ILE A 91 -3.11 -6.81 1.27
C ILE A 91 -4.60 -6.70 0.95
N TYR A 92 -5.08 -5.51 0.59
CA TYR A 92 -6.48 -5.27 0.24
C TYR A 92 -6.98 -6.20 -0.89
N VAL A 93 -6.24 -6.31 -2.00
CA VAL A 93 -6.61 -7.18 -3.13
C VAL A 93 -6.73 -8.65 -2.72
N ASN A 94 -5.84 -9.12 -1.82
CA ASN A 94 -5.93 -10.50 -1.34
C ASN A 94 -7.09 -10.69 -0.36
N LEU A 95 -7.40 -9.73 0.50
CA LEU A 95 -8.58 -9.78 1.37
C LEU A 95 -9.89 -9.80 0.56
N GLU A 96 -9.99 -9.01 -0.50
CA GLU A 96 -11.15 -9.10 -1.42
C GLU A 96 -11.26 -10.49 -2.07
N ARG A 97 -10.11 -11.07 -2.46
CA ARG A 97 -10.08 -12.42 -3.02
C ARG A 97 -10.51 -13.47 -2.02
N VAL A 98 -10.09 -13.35 -0.75
CA VAL A 98 -10.54 -14.22 0.35
C VAL A 98 -12.06 -14.18 0.47
N GLN A 99 -12.67 -13.00 0.55
CA GLN A 99 -14.12 -12.86 0.65
C GLN A 99 -14.86 -13.48 -0.54
N ARG A 100 -14.35 -13.28 -1.75
CA ARG A 100 -14.96 -13.84 -2.95
C ARG A 100 -14.92 -15.36 -2.93
N LEU A 101 -13.78 -15.96 -2.63
CA LEU A 101 -13.63 -17.41 -2.57
C LEU A 101 -14.45 -18.02 -1.44
N ALA A 102 -14.49 -17.40 -0.26
CA ALA A 102 -15.33 -17.83 0.85
C ALA A 102 -16.83 -17.83 0.46
N ALA A 103 -17.27 -16.77 -0.22
CA ALA A 103 -18.64 -16.70 -0.71
C ALA A 103 -18.97 -17.77 -1.78
N GLU A 104 -18.02 -18.07 -2.68
CA GLU A 104 -18.16 -19.13 -3.70
C GLU A 104 -18.22 -20.53 -3.05
N GLU A 105 -17.50 -20.75 -1.94
CA GLU A 105 -17.44 -22.01 -1.20
C GLU A 105 -18.50 -22.09 -0.07
N GLY A 106 -19.23 -21.01 0.21
CA GLY A 106 -20.28 -20.95 1.23
C GLY A 106 -19.75 -20.89 2.66
N GLU A 107 -18.51 -20.40 2.84
CA GLU A 107 -17.86 -20.28 4.14
C GLU A 107 -18.19 -18.93 4.80
N GLU A 108 -18.53 -18.96 6.09
CA GLU A 108 -18.77 -17.78 6.92
C GLU A 108 -17.51 -17.35 7.70
N ALA A 109 -16.58 -18.29 7.93
CA ALA A 109 -15.30 -18.07 8.63
C ALA A 109 -14.18 -18.82 7.93
N VAL A 110 -13.02 -18.19 7.79
CA VAL A 110 -11.87 -18.74 7.07
C VAL A 110 -10.55 -18.46 7.80
N ASP A 111 -9.65 -19.43 7.74
CA ASP A 111 -8.34 -19.39 8.37
C ASP A 111 -7.21 -19.78 7.39
N LEU A 112 -5.99 -19.84 7.87
CA LEU A 112 -4.84 -20.23 7.06
C LEU A 112 -4.94 -21.71 6.57
N ASN A 113 -5.57 -22.60 7.33
CA ASN A 113 -5.78 -23.99 6.91
C ASN A 113 -6.75 -24.06 5.73
N TRP A 114 -7.85 -23.31 5.80
CA TRP A 114 -8.78 -23.19 4.68
C TRP A 114 -8.10 -22.58 3.43
N TRP A 115 -7.25 -21.57 3.61
CA TRP A 115 -6.48 -20.98 2.50
C TRP A 115 -5.55 -22.00 1.85
N GLY A 116 -4.91 -22.85 2.63
CA GLY A 116 -4.03 -23.93 2.17
C GLY A 116 -2.87 -23.41 1.31
N ASN A 117 -2.66 -24.03 0.16
CA ASN A 117 -1.58 -23.69 -0.76
C ASN A 117 -1.97 -22.66 -1.84
N ARG A 118 -3.08 -21.95 -1.68
CA ARG A 118 -3.50 -20.94 -2.63
C ARG A 118 -2.47 -19.81 -2.67
N PRO A 119 -2.02 -19.38 -3.87
CA PRO A 119 -1.01 -18.33 -3.96
C PRO A 119 -1.57 -16.97 -3.52
N VAL A 120 -0.76 -16.22 -2.78
CA VAL A 120 -1.02 -14.80 -2.49
C VAL A 120 -0.59 -13.96 -3.70
N THR A 121 -1.44 -13.04 -4.14
CA THR A 121 -1.13 -12.13 -5.25
C THR A 121 -0.16 -11.05 -4.77
N THR A 122 1.10 -11.14 -5.16
CA THR A 122 2.16 -10.19 -4.78
C THR A 122 2.38 -9.09 -5.83
N GLY A 123 1.80 -9.25 -7.02
CA GLY A 123 2.05 -8.39 -8.18
C GLY A 123 3.35 -8.74 -8.93
N ASP A 124 4.08 -9.72 -8.44
CA ASP A 124 5.28 -10.20 -9.12
C ASP A 124 4.92 -11.17 -10.25
N VAL A 125 5.67 -11.16 -11.34
CA VAL A 125 5.47 -12.10 -12.43
C VAL A 125 5.93 -13.49 -11.97
N PRO A 126 5.11 -14.54 -12.09
CA PRO A 126 5.53 -15.88 -11.73
C PRO A 126 6.77 -16.30 -12.54
N VAL A 127 7.81 -16.70 -11.84
CA VAL A 127 9.01 -17.27 -12.50
C VAL A 127 8.58 -18.57 -13.16
N ARG A 128 8.70 -18.66 -14.50
CA ARG A 128 8.50 -19.93 -15.22
C ARG A 128 9.49 -20.95 -14.65
N ARG A 129 8.99 -21.95 -13.94
CA ARG A 129 9.81 -23.14 -13.68
C ARG A 129 10.12 -23.76 -15.04
N ARG A 130 11.41 -23.77 -15.43
CA ARG A 130 11.87 -24.65 -16.51
C ARG A 130 11.63 -26.09 -16.00
N GLU A 131 10.70 -26.77 -16.62
CA GLU A 131 10.63 -28.21 -16.44
C GLU A 131 11.98 -28.77 -16.87
N ALA A 132 12.66 -29.47 -15.96
CA ALA A 132 13.86 -30.21 -16.29
C ALA A 132 13.43 -31.36 -17.20
N VAL A 133 13.89 -31.30 -18.44
CA VAL A 133 13.82 -32.42 -19.41
C VAL A 133 14.84 -33.46 -19.01
#